data_29b505f857f4a24479f21ce7bc99acb5
#
_entry.id   29b505f857f4a24479f21ce7bc99acb5
#
_cell.length_a   1.000
_cell.length_b   1.000
_cell.length_c   1.000
_cell.angle_alpha   90.00
_cell.angle_beta   90.00
_cell.angle_gamma   90.00
#
_symmetry.space_group_name_H-M   'P 1'
#
loop_
_entity.id
_entity.type
_entity.pdbx_description
1 polymer ?
#
loop_
_entity_poly.entity_id
_entity_poly.type
_entity_poly.pdbx_seq_one_letter_code
_entity_poly.pdbx_strand_id
1 'polypeptide(L)'
;AYHDWMRKNRTWKDGTYFSSGWGCGMDNIPRMDTTRYSAEFHHGFISFVDVTMQQIFNAKNLLAIADLAGIARDKSLEDEIAALEKIANEKMWDEATGLYHDLDREGNRVSVRHIGGFWALLARVAPPERARRLASSLADGATFASPCGTRSLAKGEDGYERDGGNYWRGGVWCITDWAIVRGLAGCGLYEDAHKLAMRHVCAVAKVYADTGTVWESYDPEKVTHGKLYGQSVRRDFVGFSGVTPIAMLVRDVFGMEFTPGKVVWRVRLLERHGIENLTLPDGNVVSLICEKRSSLSEKPVIKVLSDKPFKVEVK
;
A
#
# COMPACT_ATOMS: atom_id res chain seq x y z
N ALA A 1 -22.41 1.58 9.48
CA ALA A 1 -22.91 0.22 9.19
C ALA A 1 -21.77 -0.81 9.05
N TYR A 2 -20.89 -0.74 8.02
CA TYR A 2 -19.82 -1.75 7.83
C TYR A 2 -18.83 -1.76 9.00
N HIS A 3 -18.31 -0.61 9.40
CA HIS A 3 -17.37 -0.49 10.50
C HIS A 3 -17.96 -1.01 11.83
N ASP A 4 -19.23 -0.68 12.12
CA ASP A 4 -19.91 -1.16 13.31
C ASP A 4 -20.08 -2.68 13.31
N TRP A 5 -20.36 -3.25 12.12
CA TRP A 5 -20.44 -4.69 11.97
C TRP A 5 -19.09 -5.35 12.24
N MET A 6 -17.99 -4.82 11.71
CA MET A 6 -16.64 -5.30 11.95
C MET A 6 -16.29 -5.22 13.43
N ARG A 7 -16.54 -4.08 14.08
CA ARG A 7 -16.32 -3.86 15.52
C ARG A 7 -17.09 -4.86 16.38
N LYS A 8 -18.33 -5.16 16.02
CA LYS A 8 -19.18 -6.08 16.77
C LYS A 8 -18.82 -7.56 16.56
N ASN A 9 -18.37 -7.94 15.36
CA ASN A 9 -18.31 -9.33 14.95
C ASN A 9 -16.90 -9.85 14.65
N ARG A 10 -15.89 -8.96 14.58
CA ARG A 10 -14.53 -9.28 14.15
C ARG A 10 -13.44 -8.73 15.07
N THR A 11 -13.74 -8.55 16.38
CA THR A 11 -12.78 -8.06 17.36
C THR A 11 -12.57 -9.06 18.48
N TRP A 12 -11.35 -9.08 19.03
CA TRP A 12 -11.00 -9.70 20.28
C TRP A 12 -11.41 -8.81 21.47
N LYS A 13 -11.27 -9.32 22.69
CA LYS A 13 -11.62 -8.58 23.92
C LYS A 13 -10.85 -7.28 24.10
N ASP A 14 -9.64 -7.19 23.56
CA ASP A 14 -8.79 -5.99 23.57
C ASP A 14 -9.10 -4.98 22.45
N GLY A 15 -10.07 -5.30 21.59
CA GLY A 15 -10.50 -4.47 20.49
C GLY A 15 -9.73 -4.70 19.17
N THR A 16 -8.63 -5.46 19.17
CA THR A 16 -7.91 -5.78 17.94
C THR A 16 -8.74 -6.66 17.03
N TYR A 17 -8.53 -6.52 15.71
CA TYR A 17 -9.36 -7.18 14.72
C TYR A 17 -8.77 -8.52 14.25
N PHE A 18 -9.65 -9.43 13.86
CA PHE A 18 -9.31 -10.71 13.25
C PHE A 18 -10.07 -10.92 11.93
N SER A 19 -9.52 -11.79 11.07
CA SER A 19 -10.12 -12.18 9.81
C SER A 19 -9.77 -13.63 9.48
N SER A 20 -10.00 -14.05 8.24
CA SER A 20 -9.39 -15.24 7.62
C SER A 20 -8.44 -14.79 6.51
N GLY A 21 -7.67 -15.70 5.92
CA GLY A 21 -6.86 -15.40 4.74
C GLY A 21 -7.69 -14.77 3.64
N TRP A 22 -8.80 -15.38 3.27
CA TRP A 22 -9.72 -14.83 2.26
C TRP A 22 -10.39 -13.53 2.70
N GLY A 23 -10.70 -13.40 3.99
CA GLY A 23 -11.36 -12.19 4.51
C GLY A 23 -10.44 -10.98 4.59
N CYS A 24 -9.13 -11.15 4.74
CA CYS A 24 -8.15 -10.05 4.71
C CYS A 24 -7.55 -9.84 3.32
N GLY A 25 -7.83 -10.75 2.36
CA GLY A 25 -7.31 -10.71 1.00
C GLY A 25 -5.86 -11.17 0.84
N MET A 26 -5.26 -11.76 1.88
CA MET A 26 -3.94 -12.39 1.83
C MET A 26 -4.06 -13.91 2.06
N ASP A 27 -4.70 -14.57 1.10
CA ASP A 27 -5.36 -15.87 1.19
C ASP A 27 -4.50 -16.98 1.82
N ASN A 28 -3.26 -17.16 1.36
CA ASN A 28 -2.40 -18.26 1.78
C ASN A 28 -1.10 -17.80 2.45
N ILE A 29 -1.07 -16.58 3.00
CA ILE A 29 0.10 -16.11 3.74
C ILE A 29 0.29 -16.96 5.01
N PRO A 30 1.49 -17.46 5.31
CA PRO A 30 1.70 -18.41 6.42
C PRO A 30 1.86 -17.68 7.76
N ARG A 31 0.85 -16.90 8.17
CA ARG A 31 0.91 -16.11 9.42
C ARG A 31 0.63 -16.93 10.70
N MET A 32 0.29 -18.19 10.58
CA MET A 32 0.01 -19.09 11.69
C MET A 32 0.53 -20.49 11.39
N ASP A 33 0.49 -21.39 12.37
CA ASP A 33 0.87 -22.78 12.21
C ASP A 33 -0.02 -23.48 11.16
N THR A 34 0.50 -23.59 9.94
CA THR A 34 -0.20 -24.19 8.81
C THR A 34 -0.25 -25.72 8.87
N THR A 35 0.48 -26.35 9.80
CA THR A 35 0.36 -27.80 10.04
C THR A 35 -0.92 -28.12 10.79
N ARG A 36 -1.43 -27.16 11.56
CA ARG A 36 -2.62 -27.31 12.39
C ARG A 36 -3.85 -26.62 11.79
N TYR A 37 -3.66 -25.54 11.04
CA TYR A 37 -4.74 -24.68 10.55
C TYR A 37 -4.55 -24.34 9.08
N SER A 38 -5.65 -24.28 8.31
CA SER A 38 -5.65 -23.73 6.96
C SER A 38 -5.44 -22.23 7.01
N ALA A 39 -4.42 -21.71 6.31
CA ALA A 39 -4.17 -20.28 6.21
C ALA A 39 -5.33 -19.53 5.52
N GLU A 40 -6.07 -20.21 4.64
CA GLU A 40 -7.13 -19.61 3.83
C GLU A 40 -8.43 -19.40 4.61
N PHE A 41 -8.84 -20.39 5.38
CA PHE A 41 -10.14 -20.42 6.06
C PHE A 41 -10.07 -20.09 7.54
N HIS A 42 -8.90 -20.20 8.13
CA HIS A 42 -8.74 -20.04 9.56
C HIS A 42 -8.72 -18.56 9.95
N HIS A 43 -9.68 -18.13 10.77
CA HIS A 43 -9.79 -16.75 11.26
C HIS A 43 -9.29 -16.61 12.70
N GLY A 44 -9.00 -17.71 13.33
CA GLY A 44 -9.04 -17.69 14.71
C GLY A 44 -7.71 -17.74 15.38
N PHE A 45 -7.67 -17.20 16.42
CA PHE A 45 -6.60 -17.34 17.38
C PHE A 45 -5.46 -16.35 17.19
N ILE A 46 -5.54 -15.42 16.21
CA ILE A 46 -4.60 -14.31 16.12
C ILE A 46 -5.32 -12.97 15.89
N SER A 47 -4.71 -11.89 16.34
CA SER A 47 -5.06 -10.52 15.96
C SER A 47 -4.31 -10.18 14.69
N PHE A 48 -5.03 -9.84 13.62
CA PHE A 48 -4.47 -9.53 12.31
C PHE A 48 -3.97 -8.09 12.30
N VAL A 49 -2.66 -7.90 12.14
CA VAL A 49 -2.04 -6.58 12.10
C VAL A 49 -2.58 -5.72 10.96
N ASP A 50 -2.68 -6.28 9.75
CA ASP A 50 -3.23 -5.60 8.58
C ASP A 50 -4.69 -5.20 8.77
N VAL A 51 -5.55 -6.10 9.24
CA VAL A 51 -6.97 -5.81 9.45
C VAL A 51 -7.16 -4.76 10.55
N THR A 52 -6.38 -4.84 11.63
CA THR A 52 -6.41 -3.83 12.70
C THR A 52 -6.01 -2.45 12.16
N MET A 53 -4.93 -2.36 11.36
CA MET A 53 -4.50 -1.10 10.73
C MET A 53 -5.53 -0.58 9.71
N GLN A 54 -6.14 -1.47 8.92
CA GLN A 54 -7.19 -1.11 7.97
C GLN A 54 -8.43 -0.55 8.67
N GLN A 55 -8.81 -1.08 9.84
CA GLN A 55 -9.94 -0.53 10.60
C GLN A 55 -9.61 0.82 11.26
N ILE A 56 -8.38 1.03 11.74
CA ILE A 56 -7.91 2.36 12.16
C ILE A 56 -8.00 3.35 10.98
N PHE A 57 -7.51 2.96 9.81
CA PHE A 57 -7.58 3.81 8.61
C PHE A 57 -9.01 4.11 8.20
N ASN A 58 -9.90 3.11 8.24
CA ASN A 58 -11.31 3.28 7.96
C ASN A 58 -12.00 4.23 8.95
N ALA A 59 -11.76 4.09 10.25
CA ALA A 59 -12.29 4.99 11.28
C ALA A 59 -11.82 6.43 11.08
N LYS A 60 -10.53 6.65 10.78
CA LYS A 60 -10.00 7.98 10.44
C LYS A 60 -10.68 8.60 9.22
N ASN A 61 -10.92 7.80 8.17
CA ASN A 61 -11.64 8.26 6.98
C ASN A 61 -13.10 8.59 7.28
N LEU A 62 -13.79 7.83 8.12
CA LEU A 62 -15.16 8.14 8.55
C LEU A 62 -15.21 9.49 9.28
N LEU A 63 -14.26 9.78 10.17
CA LEU A 63 -14.16 11.08 10.84
C LEU A 63 -13.88 12.21 9.83
N ALA A 64 -12.99 11.99 8.87
CA ALA A 64 -12.69 12.97 7.82
C ALA A 64 -13.91 13.24 6.92
N ILE A 65 -14.71 12.22 6.60
CA ILE A 65 -15.98 12.38 5.87
C ILE A 65 -16.99 13.16 6.71
N ALA A 66 -17.07 12.90 8.01
CA ALA A 66 -17.94 13.66 8.92
C ALA A 66 -17.59 15.15 8.92
N ASP A 67 -16.29 15.49 9.00
CA ASP A 67 -15.82 16.88 8.91
C ASP A 67 -16.21 17.54 7.59
N LEU A 68 -15.99 16.84 6.46
CA LEU A 68 -16.36 17.35 5.12
C LEU A 68 -17.87 17.56 4.95
N ALA A 69 -18.66 16.70 5.58
CA ALA A 69 -20.13 16.76 5.55
C ALA A 69 -20.73 17.73 6.60
N GLY A 70 -19.91 18.32 7.46
CA GLY A 70 -20.40 19.16 8.58
C GLY A 70 -21.19 18.38 9.64
N ILE A 71 -20.92 17.07 9.79
CA ILE A 71 -21.54 16.17 10.75
C ILE A 71 -20.65 16.06 11.98
N ALA A 72 -21.23 16.03 13.18
CA ALA A 72 -20.48 15.85 14.42
C ALA A 72 -19.67 14.54 14.39
N ARG A 73 -18.41 14.61 14.84
CA ARG A 73 -17.54 13.43 14.96
C ARG A 73 -18.09 12.42 15.95
N ASP A 74 -18.02 11.15 15.59
CA ASP A 74 -18.37 10.06 16.49
C ASP A 74 -17.22 9.82 17.48
N LYS A 75 -17.46 10.17 18.75
CA LYS A 75 -16.48 9.99 19.83
C LYS A 75 -16.04 8.53 20.00
N SER A 76 -16.90 7.57 19.70
CA SER A 76 -16.58 6.15 19.81
C SER A 76 -15.51 5.72 18.78
N LEU A 77 -15.47 6.35 17.60
CA LEU A 77 -14.40 6.14 16.61
C LEU A 77 -13.08 6.75 17.06
N GLU A 78 -13.12 7.94 17.68
CA GLU A 78 -11.90 8.57 18.22
C GLU A 78 -11.27 7.73 19.34
N ASP A 79 -12.11 7.23 20.26
CA ASP A 79 -11.67 6.38 21.37
C ASP A 79 -11.10 5.04 20.88
N GLU A 80 -11.75 4.43 19.87
CA GLU A 80 -11.25 3.22 19.22
C GLU A 80 -9.90 3.43 18.55
N ILE A 81 -9.74 4.50 17.77
CA ILE A 81 -8.48 4.85 17.12
C ILE A 81 -7.36 4.95 18.16
N ALA A 82 -7.59 5.72 19.23
CA ALA A 82 -6.59 5.93 20.28
C ALA A 82 -6.20 4.61 20.97
N ALA A 83 -7.17 3.75 21.28
CA ALA A 83 -6.93 2.46 21.90
C ALA A 83 -6.13 1.52 20.99
N LEU A 84 -6.51 1.42 19.71
CA LEU A 84 -5.85 0.54 18.75
C LEU A 84 -4.46 1.03 18.36
N GLU A 85 -4.24 2.33 18.20
CA GLU A 85 -2.89 2.90 17.97
C GLU A 85 -1.95 2.60 19.13
N LYS A 86 -2.45 2.69 20.38
CA LYS A 86 -1.68 2.31 21.56
C LYS A 86 -1.30 0.83 21.52
N ILE A 87 -2.25 -0.07 21.31
CA ILE A 87 -2.00 -1.52 21.24
C ILE A 87 -1.01 -1.83 20.12
N ALA A 88 -1.21 -1.25 18.94
CA ALA A 88 -0.32 -1.46 17.80
C ALA A 88 1.12 -1.05 18.13
N ASN A 89 1.31 0.11 18.72
CA ASN A 89 2.65 0.62 19.03
C ASN A 89 3.31 -0.05 20.24
N GLU A 90 2.56 -0.54 21.21
CA GLU A 90 3.09 -1.18 22.41
C GLU A 90 3.29 -2.69 22.25
N LYS A 91 2.38 -3.38 21.52
CA LYS A 91 2.37 -4.83 21.43
C LYS A 91 2.74 -5.38 20.06
N MET A 92 2.23 -4.80 18.95
CA MET A 92 2.47 -5.33 17.62
C MET A 92 3.84 -4.95 17.06
N TRP A 93 4.41 -3.81 17.49
CA TRP A 93 5.74 -3.39 17.05
C TRP A 93 6.83 -4.23 17.68
N ASP A 94 7.75 -4.74 16.85
CA ASP A 94 8.96 -5.42 17.30
C ASP A 94 10.22 -4.61 16.99
N GLU A 95 10.95 -4.22 18.05
CA GLU A 95 12.18 -3.44 17.91
C GLU A 95 13.31 -4.24 17.24
N ALA A 96 13.33 -5.56 17.36
CA ALA A 96 14.38 -6.38 16.76
C ALA A 96 14.23 -6.44 15.22
N THR A 97 13.01 -6.67 14.73
CA THR A 97 12.74 -6.78 13.30
C THR A 97 12.46 -5.42 12.64
N GLY A 98 12.02 -4.42 13.41
CA GLY A 98 11.58 -3.13 12.88
C GLY A 98 10.26 -3.19 12.13
N LEU A 99 9.39 -4.12 12.50
CA LEU A 99 8.10 -4.39 11.83
C LEU A 99 6.95 -4.47 12.84
N TYR A 100 5.73 -4.31 12.35
CA TYR A 100 4.52 -4.64 13.07
C TYR A 100 4.09 -6.07 12.75
N HIS A 101 3.73 -6.84 13.77
CA HIS A 101 3.41 -8.26 13.69
C HIS A 101 1.99 -8.54 14.16
N ASP A 102 1.44 -9.67 13.72
CA ASP A 102 0.23 -10.25 14.29
C ASP A 102 0.46 -10.60 15.78
N LEU A 103 -0.63 -10.72 16.56
CA LEU A 103 -0.57 -11.20 17.95
C LEU A 103 -1.32 -12.52 18.06
N ASP A 104 -0.74 -13.47 18.83
CA ASP A 104 -1.43 -14.68 19.21
C ASP A 104 -2.51 -14.42 20.28
N ARG A 105 -3.17 -15.46 20.76
CA ARG A 105 -4.24 -15.36 21.77
C ARG A 105 -3.75 -14.89 23.14
N GLU A 106 -2.49 -15.12 23.42
CA GLU A 106 -1.80 -14.75 24.65
C GLU A 106 -1.26 -13.30 24.57
N GLY A 107 -1.34 -12.68 23.38
CA GLY A 107 -0.86 -11.33 23.11
C GLY A 107 0.62 -11.25 22.77
N ASN A 108 1.28 -12.38 22.46
CA ASN A 108 2.65 -12.39 21.99
C ASN A 108 2.69 -12.14 20.48
N ARG A 109 3.80 -11.58 19.99
CA ARG A 109 4.01 -11.37 18.55
C ARG A 109 4.22 -12.70 17.83
N VAL A 110 3.51 -12.87 16.72
CA VAL A 110 3.78 -13.94 15.75
C VAL A 110 5.01 -13.52 14.94
N SER A 111 6.04 -14.37 14.89
CA SER A 111 7.35 -13.99 14.34
C SER A 111 7.39 -13.79 12.80
N VAL A 112 6.37 -14.20 12.08
CA VAL A 112 6.33 -14.13 10.60
C VAL A 112 6.35 -12.69 10.12
N ARG A 113 7.30 -12.38 9.23
CA ARG A 113 7.46 -11.06 8.62
C ARG A 113 6.74 -11.01 7.27
N HIS A 114 5.61 -10.34 7.23
CA HIS A 114 4.80 -10.23 6.03
C HIS A 114 4.32 -8.79 5.77
N ILE A 115 3.85 -8.56 4.56
CA ILE A 115 3.47 -7.23 4.05
C ILE A 115 2.38 -6.53 4.87
N GLY A 116 1.57 -7.28 5.62
CA GLY A 116 0.49 -6.74 6.44
C GLY A 116 0.94 -5.71 7.47
N GLY A 117 2.16 -5.83 8.02
CA GLY A 117 2.71 -4.85 8.96
C GLY A 117 2.91 -3.45 8.39
N PHE A 118 3.05 -3.33 7.06
CA PHE A 118 3.24 -2.03 6.40
C PHE A 118 1.94 -1.20 6.26
N TRP A 119 0.78 -1.78 6.51
CA TRP A 119 -0.48 -1.02 6.60
C TRP A 119 -0.43 0.07 7.68
N ALA A 120 0.49 -0.06 8.66
CA ALA A 120 0.76 0.98 9.66
C ALA A 120 1.18 2.33 9.03
N LEU A 121 1.81 2.31 7.86
CA LEU A 121 2.15 3.53 7.10
C LEU A 121 0.89 4.20 6.54
N LEU A 122 0.00 3.45 5.89
CA LEU A 122 -1.24 4.00 5.33
C LEU A 122 -2.19 4.49 6.42
N ALA A 123 -2.31 3.72 7.51
CA ALA A 123 -3.12 4.08 8.67
C ALA A 123 -2.50 5.22 9.51
N ARG A 124 -1.24 5.62 9.22
CA ARG A 124 -0.49 6.62 9.98
C ARG A 124 -0.44 6.31 11.48
N VAL A 125 -0.17 5.05 11.79
CA VAL A 125 0.00 4.53 13.14
C VAL A 125 1.48 4.56 13.55
N ALA A 126 2.38 4.34 12.59
CA ALA A 126 3.81 4.34 12.82
C ALA A 126 4.34 5.75 13.14
N PRO A 127 4.99 5.97 14.29
CA PRO A 127 5.74 7.19 14.56
C PRO A 127 6.84 7.43 13.52
N PRO A 128 7.34 8.66 13.34
CA PRO A 128 8.28 9.01 12.27
C PRO A 128 9.54 8.12 12.19
N GLU A 129 10.12 7.74 13.32
CA GLU A 129 11.28 6.86 13.38
C GLU A 129 10.95 5.43 12.94
N ARG A 130 9.78 4.91 13.33
CA ARG A 130 9.30 3.59 12.89
C ARG A 130 8.92 3.59 11.42
N ALA A 131 8.30 4.67 10.93
CA ALA A 131 8.01 4.83 9.51
C ALA A 131 9.29 4.79 8.65
N ARG A 132 10.39 5.42 9.11
CA ARG A 132 11.69 5.31 8.44
C ARG A 132 12.27 3.90 8.47
N ARG A 133 12.13 3.17 9.58
CA ARG A 133 12.56 1.77 9.67
C ARG A 133 11.77 0.87 8.72
N LEU A 134 10.45 1.05 8.64
CA LEU A 134 9.62 0.35 7.65
C LEU A 134 10.06 0.66 6.22
N ALA A 135 10.35 1.93 5.89
CA ALA A 135 10.86 2.32 4.57
C ALA A 135 12.21 1.63 4.25
N SER A 136 13.11 1.52 5.24
CA SER A 136 14.38 0.80 5.07
C SER A 136 14.15 -0.69 4.76
N SER A 137 13.21 -1.35 5.45
CA SER A 137 12.86 -2.76 5.18
C SER A 137 12.26 -2.96 3.78
N LEU A 138 11.48 -1.99 3.28
CA LEU A 138 10.93 -2.00 1.91
C LEU A 138 12.02 -1.83 0.83
N ALA A 139 13.14 -1.24 1.16
CA ALA A 139 14.28 -1.06 0.27
C ALA A 139 15.28 -2.23 0.32
N ASP A 140 15.16 -3.11 1.31
CA ASP A 140 16.09 -4.21 1.53
C ASP A 140 15.77 -5.44 0.66
N GLY A 141 16.65 -5.76 -0.28
CA GLY A 141 16.55 -6.91 -1.17
C GLY A 141 16.69 -8.27 -0.47
N ALA A 142 17.26 -8.29 0.73
CA ALA A 142 17.35 -9.51 1.55
C ALA A 142 16.00 -9.84 2.21
N THR A 143 15.06 -8.90 2.26
CA THR A 143 13.75 -9.09 2.87
C THR A 143 12.61 -8.79 1.89
N PHE A 144 12.20 -7.53 1.75
CA PHE A 144 10.96 -7.17 1.06
C PHE A 144 11.15 -6.60 -0.35
N ALA A 145 12.28 -5.97 -0.68
CA ALA A 145 12.44 -5.38 -2.00
C ALA A 145 12.55 -6.44 -3.09
N SER A 146 11.62 -6.40 -4.04
CA SER A 146 11.53 -7.25 -5.23
C SER A 146 11.79 -6.46 -6.50
N PRO A 147 12.25 -7.07 -7.61
CA PRO A 147 12.28 -6.42 -8.91
C PRO A 147 10.94 -5.86 -9.38
N CYS A 148 9.83 -6.48 -8.96
CA CYS A 148 8.47 -6.04 -9.30
C CYS A 148 7.84 -5.06 -8.29
N GLY A 149 8.44 -4.85 -7.12
CA GLY A 149 7.86 -4.02 -6.06
C GLY A 149 8.20 -4.54 -4.68
N THR A 150 7.18 -4.93 -3.90
CA THR A 150 7.32 -5.42 -2.52
C THR A 150 6.81 -6.85 -2.38
N ARG A 151 7.64 -7.75 -1.84
CA ARG A 151 7.23 -9.13 -1.53
C ARG A 151 6.16 -9.17 -0.46
N SER A 152 5.16 -10.03 -0.64
CA SER A 152 4.09 -10.22 0.36
C SER A 152 4.58 -10.94 1.63
N LEU A 153 5.55 -11.82 1.50
CA LEU A 153 6.25 -12.52 2.59
C LEU A 153 7.74 -12.21 2.47
N ALA A 154 8.41 -11.92 3.59
CA ALA A 154 9.82 -11.60 3.58
C ALA A 154 10.65 -12.79 3.08
N LYS A 155 11.66 -12.51 2.26
CA LYS A 155 12.60 -13.51 1.81
C LYS A 155 13.32 -14.12 3.00
N GLY A 156 13.35 -15.46 3.06
CA GLY A 156 13.94 -16.21 4.18
C GLY A 156 12.93 -16.62 5.26
N GLU A 157 11.67 -16.20 5.18
CA GLU A 157 10.60 -16.77 6.02
C GLU A 157 10.24 -18.19 5.58
N ASP A 158 9.82 -19.01 6.54
CA ASP A 158 9.28 -20.34 6.25
C ASP A 158 8.06 -20.21 5.33
N GLY A 159 8.06 -20.98 4.25
CA GLY A 159 7.00 -20.93 3.24
C GLY A 159 7.16 -19.82 2.20
N TYR A 160 8.29 -19.07 2.19
CA TYR A 160 8.61 -18.18 1.07
C TYR A 160 8.89 -18.97 -0.21
N GLU A 161 8.21 -18.62 -1.27
CA GLU A 161 8.28 -19.27 -2.58
C GLU A 161 8.92 -18.36 -3.63
N ARG A 162 10.08 -18.77 -4.15
CA ARG A 162 10.87 -17.97 -5.09
C ARG A 162 10.28 -17.96 -6.50
N ASP A 163 9.71 -19.08 -6.94
CA ASP A 163 9.21 -19.24 -8.31
C ASP A 163 7.73 -18.80 -8.37
N GLY A 164 7.54 -17.60 -8.82
CA GLY A 164 6.21 -17.00 -8.95
C GLY A 164 5.55 -16.55 -7.65
N GLY A 165 6.20 -16.76 -6.49
CA GLY A 165 5.73 -16.31 -5.19
C GLY A 165 4.54 -17.07 -4.63
N ASN A 166 4.07 -18.11 -5.29
CA ASN A 166 2.92 -18.94 -4.91
C ASN A 166 1.83 -18.12 -4.20
N TYR A 167 1.31 -17.08 -4.91
CA TYR A 167 0.31 -16.14 -4.46
C TYR A 167 0.84 -15.21 -3.36
N TRP A 168 0.44 -15.38 -2.07
CA TRP A 168 0.89 -14.52 -0.95
C TRP A 168 2.13 -15.07 -0.22
N ARG A 169 2.79 -16.11 -0.75
CA ARG A 169 4.03 -16.66 -0.21
C ARG A 169 5.29 -16.00 -0.80
N GLY A 170 5.17 -14.75 -1.18
CA GLY A 170 6.24 -13.93 -1.76
C GLY A 170 5.79 -13.08 -2.93
N GLY A 171 4.70 -13.41 -3.62
CA GLY A 171 4.18 -12.68 -4.77
C GLY A 171 4.02 -11.19 -4.51
N VAL A 172 4.20 -10.37 -5.55
CA VAL A 172 4.08 -8.91 -5.52
C VAL A 172 2.69 -8.51 -6.02
N TRP A 173 2.02 -7.64 -5.28
CA TRP A 173 0.64 -7.26 -5.51
C TRP A 173 0.50 -5.76 -5.72
N CYS A 174 -0.17 -5.38 -6.81
CA CYS A 174 -0.35 -3.96 -7.14
C CYS A 174 -1.10 -3.18 -6.05
N ILE A 175 -2.07 -3.81 -5.40
CA ILE A 175 -2.87 -3.16 -4.34
C ILE A 175 -2.04 -2.88 -3.07
N THR A 176 -1.17 -3.81 -2.68
CA THR A 176 -0.32 -3.61 -1.50
C THR A 176 0.77 -2.59 -1.77
N ASP A 177 1.41 -2.63 -2.95
CA ASP A 177 2.39 -1.61 -3.32
C ASP A 177 1.76 -0.22 -3.39
N TRP A 178 0.55 -0.09 -3.95
CA TRP A 178 -0.19 1.16 -3.92
C TRP A 178 -0.45 1.64 -2.48
N ALA A 179 -0.91 0.76 -1.60
CA ALA A 179 -1.18 1.11 -0.20
C ALA A 179 0.10 1.57 0.53
N ILE A 180 1.22 0.88 0.30
CA ILE A 180 2.52 1.22 0.88
C ILE A 180 3.02 2.57 0.34
N VAL A 181 2.98 2.78 -0.98
CA VAL A 181 3.36 4.06 -1.62
C VAL A 181 2.53 5.21 -1.05
N ARG A 182 1.22 5.03 -0.92
CA ARG A 182 0.34 6.03 -0.29
C ARG A 182 0.68 6.27 1.18
N GLY A 183 1.02 5.21 1.90
CA GLY A 183 1.46 5.28 3.29
C GLY A 183 2.76 6.05 3.45
N LEU A 184 3.79 5.72 2.68
CA LEU A 184 5.08 6.42 2.66
C LEU A 184 4.90 7.91 2.36
N ALA A 185 4.17 8.25 1.30
CA ALA A 185 3.87 9.65 0.96
C ALA A 185 3.10 10.37 2.08
N GLY A 186 2.14 9.69 2.72
CA GLY A 186 1.39 10.21 3.86
C GLY A 186 2.24 10.47 5.11
N CYS A 187 3.34 9.72 5.27
CA CYS A 187 4.35 9.92 6.33
C CYS A 187 5.44 10.95 5.94
N GLY A 188 5.34 11.60 4.77
CA GLY A 188 6.34 12.56 4.28
C GLY A 188 7.57 11.91 3.62
N LEU A 189 7.60 10.59 3.49
CA LEU A 189 8.69 9.81 2.87
C LEU A 189 8.50 9.74 1.34
N TYR A 190 8.43 10.91 0.70
CA TYR A 190 8.10 11.04 -0.73
C TYR A 190 9.14 10.41 -1.66
N GLU A 191 10.41 10.41 -1.26
CA GLU A 191 11.49 9.82 -2.05
C GLU A 191 11.37 8.29 -2.10
N ASP A 192 11.09 7.68 -0.94
CA ASP A 192 10.90 6.23 -0.84
C ASP A 192 9.62 5.81 -1.58
N ALA A 193 8.56 6.60 -1.46
CA ALA A 193 7.32 6.41 -2.21
C ALA A 193 7.56 6.44 -3.73
N HIS A 194 8.30 7.43 -4.21
CA HIS A 194 8.63 7.57 -5.63
C HIS A 194 9.48 6.40 -6.15
N LYS A 195 10.51 6.00 -5.41
CA LYS A 195 11.38 4.86 -5.79
C LYS A 195 10.60 3.55 -5.90
N LEU A 196 9.72 3.27 -4.93
CA LEU A 196 8.89 2.07 -4.97
C LEU A 196 7.88 2.14 -6.11
N ALA A 197 7.20 3.28 -6.30
CA ALA A 197 6.24 3.48 -7.39
C ALA A 197 6.91 3.31 -8.77
N MET A 198 8.08 3.91 -8.99
CA MET A 198 8.87 3.74 -10.21
C MET A 198 9.17 2.28 -10.49
N ARG A 199 9.73 1.58 -9.50
CA ARG A 199 10.09 0.15 -9.64
C ARG A 199 8.87 -0.70 -10.01
N HIS A 200 7.75 -0.51 -9.30
CA HIS A 200 6.53 -1.27 -9.53
C HIS A 200 5.89 -0.97 -10.90
N VAL A 201 5.70 0.31 -11.22
CA VAL A 201 5.08 0.73 -12.48
C VAL A 201 5.91 0.29 -13.68
N CYS A 202 7.23 0.45 -13.63
CA CYS A 202 8.11 -0.01 -14.71
C CYS A 202 8.07 -1.54 -14.90
N ALA A 203 8.02 -2.30 -13.79
CA ALA A 203 7.90 -3.76 -13.87
C ALA A 203 6.56 -4.19 -14.47
N VAL A 204 5.45 -3.62 -14.03
CA VAL A 204 4.12 -3.89 -14.58
C VAL A 204 4.06 -3.56 -16.07
N ALA A 205 4.58 -2.39 -16.47
CA ALA A 205 4.64 -1.98 -17.88
C ALA A 205 5.49 -2.93 -18.73
N LYS A 206 6.64 -3.39 -18.19
CA LYS A 206 7.50 -4.37 -18.89
C LYS A 206 6.78 -5.69 -19.07
N VAL A 207 6.15 -6.22 -18.01
CA VAL A 207 5.39 -7.49 -18.11
C VAL A 207 4.22 -7.35 -19.07
N TYR A 208 3.53 -6.20 -19.08
CA TYR A 208 2.49 -5.92 -20.06
C TYR A 208 3.03 -5.91 -21.49
N ALA A 209 4.17 -5.26 -21.73
CA ALA A 209 4.80 -5.24 -23.06
C ALA A 209 5.18 -6.65 -23.54
N ASP A 210 5.61 -7.52 -22.63
CA ASP A 210 6.02 -8.88 -22.96
C ASP A 210 4.84 -9.86 -23.16
N THR A 211 3.70 -9.60 -22.49
CA THR A 211 2.59 -10.59 -22.42
C THR A 211 1.26 -10.09 -23.00
N GLY A 212 1.15 -8.80 -23.28
CA GLY A 212 -0.06 -8.16 -23.80
C GLY A 212 -1.18 -7.98 -22.77
N THR A 213 -0.92 -8.23 -21.48
CA THR A 213 -1.95 -8.15 -20.45
C THR A 213 -1.42 -7.76 -19.07
N VAL A 214 -2.33 -7.38 -18.16
CA VAL A 214 -2.06 -7.23 -16.72
C VAL A 214 -2.40 -8.52 -15.99
N TRP A 215 -1.64 -8.82 -14.95
CA TRP A 215 -1.74 -10.04 -14.17
C TRP A 215 -2.18 -9.75 -12.73
N GLU A 216 -2.79 -10.74 -12.09
CA GLU A 216 -3.29 -10.63 -10.71
C GLU A 216 -2.16 -10.36 -9.70
N SER A 217 -1.00 -11.01 -9.87
CA SER A 217 0.22 -10.75 -9.09
C SER A 217 1.47 -10.94 -9.95
N TYR A 218 2.63 -10.56 -9.39
CA TYR A 218 3.92 -10.59 -10.07
C TYR A 218 4.93 -11.42 -9.29
N ASP A 219 5.95 -11.93 -9.99
CA ASP A 219 7.00 -12.78 -9.43
C ASP A 219 7.88 -11.98 -8.46
N PRO A 220 8.28 -12.55 -7.30
CA PRO A 220 9.10 -11.87 -6.31
C PRO A 220 10.57 -11.73 -6.69
N GLU A 221 11.10 -12.53 -7.61
CA GLU A 221 12.53 -12.59 -7.94
C GLU A 221 12.85 -12.16 -9.39
N LYS A 222 11.83 -12.10 -10.27
CA LYS A 222 11.97 -11.79 -11.70
C LYS A 222 10.90 -10.80 -12.15
N VAL A 223 11.18 -10.06 -13.22
CA VAL A 223 10.17 -9.17 -13.85
C VAL A 223 9.30 -10.01 -14.78
N THR A 224 8.30 -10.68 -14.19
CA THR A 224 7.29 -11.50 -14.87
C THR A 224 6.05 -11.63 -13.99
N HIS A 225 5.00 -12.29 -14.49
CA HIS A 225 3.79 -12.57 -13.72
C HIS A 225 4.03 -13.60 -12.60
N GLY A 226 3.20 -13.59 -11.58
CA GLY A 226 3.22 -14.53 -10.46
C GLY A 226 2.67 -15.90 -10.80
N LYS A 227 2.73 -16.80 -9.82
CA LYS A 227 2.18 -18.16 -9.89
C LYS A 227 1.35 -18.51 -8.66
N LEU A 228 0.44 -19.45 -8.82
CA LEU A 228 -0.29 -20.14 -7.75
C LEU A 228 -0.26 -21.64 -8.04
N TYR A 229 0.27 -22.44 -7.12
CA TYR A 229 0.45 -23.89 -7.26
C TYR A 229 1.14 -24.29 -8.60
N GLY A 230 2.19 -23.55 -8.97
CA GLY A 230 2.97 -23.77 -10.19
C GLY A 230 2.32 -23.30 -11.49
N GLN A 231 1.06 -22.88 -11.46
CA GLN A 231 0.35 -22.31 -12.62
C GLN A 231 0.43 -20.79 -12.60
N SER A 232 0.38 -20.16 -13.78
CA SER A 232 0.27 -18.70 -13.87
C SER A 232 -0.97 -18.20 -13.12
N VAL A 233 -0.84 -17.11 -12.41
CA VAL A 233 -1.99 -16.41 -11.80
C VAL A 233 -2.95 -15.92 -12.90
N ARG A 234 -4.08 -15.37 -12.49
CA ARG A 234 -5.11 -14.89 -13.41
C ARG A 234 -4.56 -13.76 -14.31
N ARG A 235 -4.68 -13.98 -15.62
CA ARG A 235 -4.43 -12.98 -16.65
C ARG A 235 -5.65 -12.06 -16.84
N ASP A 236 -5.48 -10.97 -17.56
CA ASP A 236 -6.53 -9.98 -17.84
C ASP A 236 -7.20 -9.45 -16.57
N PHE A 237 -6.38 -9.29 -15.53
CA PHE A 237 -6.84 -8.87 -14.21
C PHE A 237 -6.94 -7.35 -14.13
N VAL A 238 -8.06 -6.81 -14.62
CA VAL A 238 -8.30 -5.36 -14.69
C VAL A 238 -8.79 -4.71 -13.39
N GLY A 239 -8.92 -5.45 -12.30
CA GLY A 239 -9.25 -4.93 -10.98
C GLY A 239 -8.17 -3.99 -10.45
N PHE A 240 -7.59 -4.27 -9.29
CA PHE A 240 -6.54 -3.42 -8.73
C PHE A 240 -5.27 -3.35 -9.62
N SER A 241 -4.92 -4.43 -10.35
CA SER A 241 -3.73 -4.44 -11.22
C SER A 241 -3.90 -3.57 -12.48
N GLY A 242 -5.13 -3.27 -12.90
CA GLY A 242 -5.39 -2.32 -14.00
C GLY A 242 -5.45 -0.86 -13.55
N VAL A 243 -5.78 -0.60 -12.28
CA VAL A 243 -6.04 0.76 -11.78
C VAL A 243 -4.87 1.33 -10.97
N THR A 244 -4.31 0.55 -10.03
CA THR A 244 -3.33 1.09 -9.09
C THR A 244 -1.99 1.47 -9.71
N PRO A 245 -1.43 0.76 -10.74
CA PRO A 245 -0.23 1.23 -11.42
C PRO A 245 -0.42 2.56 -12.14
N ILE A 246 -1.60 2.79 -12.73
CA ILE A 246 -1.94 4.08 -13.38
C ILE A 246 -2.04 5.19 -12.33
N ALA A 247 -2.70 4.93 -11.21
CA ALA A 247 -2.78 5.88 -10.10
C ALA A 247 -1.39 6.23 -9.54
N MET A 248 -0.51 5.24 -9.37
CA MET A 248 0.88 5.45 -8.95
C MET A 248 1.70 6.20 -10.02
N LEU A 249 1.50 5.90 -11.31
CA LEU A 249 2.17 6.62 -12.40
C LEU A 249 1.90 8.13 -12.31
N VAL A 250 0.63 8.51 -12.21
CA VAL A 250 0.25 9.92 -12.17
C VAL A 250 0.69 10.59 -10.86
N ARG A 251 0.35 9.99 -9.73
CA ARG A 251 0.48 10.63 -8.43
C ARG A 251 1.88 10.53 -7.83
N ASP A 252 2.56 9.40 -8.02
CA ASP A 252 3.78 9.09 -7.28
C ASP A 252 5.02 9.04 -8.21
N VAL A 253 4.87 8.69 -9.50
CA VAL A 253 5.94 8.74 -10.50
C VAL A 253 6.02 10.14 -11.11
N PHE A 254 4.96 10.66 -11.71
CA PHE A 254 4.93 12.03 -12.21
C PHE A 254 4.88 13.06 -11.07
N GLY A 255 4.38 12.66 -9.89
CA GLY A 255 4.32 13.50 -8.70
C GLY A 255 3.13 14.44 -8.64
N MET A 256 2.07 14.21 -9.43
CA MET A 256 0.90 15.08 -9.57
C MET A 256 -0.21 14.71 -8.58
N GLU A 257 -0.41 15.50 -7.56
CA GLU A 257 -1.50 15.36 -6.60
C GLU A 257 -2.60 16.38 -6.88
N PHE A 258 -3.69 15.92 -7.53
CA PHE A 258 -4.83 16.74 -7.89
C PHE A 258 -5.77 16.96 -6.71
N THR A 259 -6.23 18.20 -6.55
CA THR A 259 -7.31 18.63 -5.65
C THR A 259 -8.22 19.60 -6.39
N PRO A 260 -9.42 19.94 -5.92
CA PRO A 260 -10.28 20.90 -6.60
C PRO A 260 -9.55 22.21 -6.94
N GLY A 261 -9.51 22.54 -8.23
CA GLY A 261 -8.91 23.79 -8.76
C GLY A 261 -7.38 23.86 -8.72
N LYS A 262 -6.67 22.80 -8.27
CA LYS A 262 -5.20 22.85 -8.26
C LYS A 262 -4.53 21.47 -8.35
N VAL A 263 -3.25 21.49 -8.71
CA VAL A 263 -2.33 20.35 -8.55
C VAL A 263 -1.13 20.76 -7.71
N VAL A 264 -0.71 19.89 -6.79
CA VAL A 264 0.62 19.93 -6.16
C VAL A 264 1.51 18.97 -6.94
N TRP A 265 2.54 19.50 -7.59
CA TRP A 265 3.42 18.72 -8.46
C TRP A 265 4.82 18.60 -7.88
N ARG A 266 5.15 17.43 -7.35
CA ARG A 266 6.49 17.08 -6.84
C ARG A 266 7.33 16.49 -7.98
N VAL A 267 8.01 17.36 -8.72
CA VAL A 267 8.75 16.98 -9.94
C VAL A 267 10.04 16.26 -9.58
N ARG A 268 10.10 14.96 -9.83
CA ARG A 268 11.29 14.10 -9.56
C ARG A 268 11.94 13.50 -10.80
N LEU A 269 11.26 13.50 -11.93
CA LEU A 269 11.81 12.99 -13.18
C LEU A 269 12.67 14.05 -13.88
N LEU A 270 13.72 13.60 -14.55
CA LEU A 270 14.58 14.44 -15.38
C LEU A 270 14.06 14.54 -16.81
N GLU A 271 13.48 13.47 -17.33
CA GLU A 271 12.95 13.43 -18.69
C GLU A 271 11.65 14.26 -18.82
N ARG A 272 11.34 14.65 -20.05
CA ARG A 272 10.05 15.31 -20.34
C ARG A 272 8.90 14.37 -19.98
N HIS A 273 7.97 14.86 -19.18
CA HIS A 273 6.83 14.08 -18.71
C HIS A 273 5.62 14.97 -18.41
N GLY A 274 4.45 14.36 -18.31
CA GLY A 274 3.23 15.09 -17.96
C GLY A 274 1.96 14.39 -18.40
N ILE A 275 0.87 15.15 -18.42
CA ILE A 275 -0.45 14.71 -18.86
C ILE A 275 -1.00 15.76 -19.82
N GLU A 276 -1.59 15.31 -20.91
CA GLU A 276 -2.26 16.19 -21.89
C GLU A 276 -3.75 15.84 -21.94
N ASN A 277 -4.59 16.89 -22.06
CA ASN A 277 -6.04 16.79 -22.25
C ASN A 277 -6.77 15.98 -21.14
N LEU A 278 -6.31 16.12 -19.88
CA LEU A 278 -6.98 15.51 -18.74
C LEU A 278 -8.25 16.31 -18.40
N THR A 279 -9.41 15.67 -18.52
CA THR A 279 -10.67 16.23 -18.05
C THR A 279 -10.82 16.02 -16.54
N LEU A 280 -10.91 17.10 -15.79
CA LEU A 280 -11.15 17.08 -14.35
C LEU A 280 -12.65 16.92 -14.02
N PRO A 281 -13.03 16.56 -12.77
CA PRO A 281 -14.43 16.35 -12.38
C PRO A 281 -15.34 17.58 -12.57
N ASP A 282 -14.79 18.80 -12.56
CA ASP A 282 -15.51 20.05 -12.80
C ASP A 282 -15.63 20.41 -14.31
N GLY A 283 -15.21 19.49 -15.19
CA GLY A 283 -15.20 19.64 -16.63
C GLY A 283 -14.06 20.53 -17.16
N ASN A 284 -13.11 20.96 -16.32
CA ASN A 284 -11.91 21.66 -16.78
C ASN A 284 -10.99 20.67 -17.50
N VAL A 285 -10.49 21.02 -18.68
CA VAL A 285 -9.49 20.23 -19.40
C VAL A 285 -8.13 20.86 -19.17
N VAL A 286 -7.18 20.06 -18.66
CA VAL A 286 -5.85 20.54 -18.34
C VAL A 286 -4.77 19.74 -19.06
N SER A 287 -3.71 20.43 -19.49
CA SER A 287 -2.45 19.82 -19.94
C SER A 287 -1.31 20.37 -19.11
N LEU A 288 -0.52 19.49 -18.54
CA LEU A 288 0.57 19.77 -17.61
C LEU A 288 1.81 19.05 -18.09
N ILE A 289 2.81 19.79 -18.60
CA ILE A 289 4.04 19.23 -19.15
C ILE A 289 5.23 19.83 -18.42
N CYS A 290 6.11 18.98 -17.90
CA CYS A 290 7.44 19.34 -17.43
C CYS A 290 8.45 19.03 -18.54
N GLU A 291 9.24 20.03 -18.92
CA GLU A 291 10.30 19.83 -19.90
C GLU A 291 11.48 19.05 -19.31
N LYS A 292 12.29 18.45 -20.19
CA LYS A 292 13.53 17.75 -19.80
C LYS A 292 14.47 18.72 -19.10
N ARG A 293 15.16 18.22 -18.06
CA ARG A 293 16.20 18.94 -17.32
C ARG A 293 17.43 18.07 -17.09
N SER A 294 18.57 18.71 -16.84
CA SER A 294 19.86 18.03 -16.72
C SER A 294 20.10 17.47 -15.29
N SER A 295 19.48 18.06 -14.29
CA SER A 295 19.61 17.64 -12.88
C SER A 295 18.38 17.96 -12.05
N LEU A 296 18.26 17.33 -10.88
CA LEU A 296 17.17 17.62 -9.93
C LEU A 296 17.31 19.00 -9.26
N SER A 297 18.49 19.60 -9.25
CA SER A 297 18.74 20.95 -8.75
C SER A 297 18.31 22.04 -9.74
N GLU A 298 18.16 21.70 -11.02
CA GLU A 298 17.65 22.62 -12.05
C GLU A 298 16.15 22.84 -11.83
N LYS A 299 15.74 24.12 -11.83
CA LYS A 299 14.32 24.48 -11.67
C LYS A 299 13.50 23.90 -12.81
N PRO A 300 12.43 23.14 -12.54
CA PRO A 300 11.59 22.56 -13.59
C PRO A 300 10.88 23.64 -14.41
N VAL A 301 10.86 23.49 -15.71
CA VAL A 301 10.10 24.32 -16.65
C VAL A 301 8.76 23.62 -16.91
N ILE A 302 7.68 24.22 -16.42
CA ILE A 302 6.33 23.68 -16.51
C ILE A 302 5.51 24.47 -17.51
N LYS A 303 4.88 23.78 -18.47
CA LYS A 303 3.85 24.33 -19.35
C LYS A 303 2.47 23.90 -18.84
N VAL A 304 1.58 24.86 -18.75
CA VAL A 304 0.19 24.65 -18.28
C VAL A 304 -0.75 25.18 -19.33
N LEU A 305 -1.66 24.35 -19.82
CA LEU A 305 -2.83 24.76 -20.61
C LEU A 305 -4.07 24.32 -19.82
N SER A 306 -5.08 25.18 -19.76
CA SER A 306 -6.27 24.94 -18.97
C SER A 306 -7.43 25.80 -19.46
N ASP A 307 -8.61 25.23 -19.60
CA ASP A 307 -9.81 25.94 -20.05
C ASP A 307 -10.39 26.88 -18.97
N LYS A 308 -10.13 26.55 -17.69
CA LYS A 308 -10.56 27.34 -16.53
C LYS A 308 -9.35 27.67 -15.64
N PRO A 309 -9.44 28.67 -14.75
CA PRO A 309 -8.36 28.97 -13.81
C PRO A 309 -7.93 27.71 -13.03
N PHE A 310 -6.64 27.38 -13.10
CA PHE A 310 -6.07 26.20 -12.48
C PHE A 310 -4.70 26.50 -11.86
N LYS A 311 -4.53 26.21 -10.59
CA LYS A 311 -3.28 26.50 -9.87
C LYS A 311 -2.33 25.30 -9.94
N VAL A 312 -1.07 25.56 -10.30
CA VAL A 312 0.02 24.59 -10.22
C VAL A 312 1.01 25.01 -9.13
N GLU A 313 1.17 24.17 -8.12
CA GLU A 313 2.14 24.34 -7.03
C GLU A 313 3.27 23.34 -7.21
N VAL A 314 4.44 23.81 -7.62
CA VAL A 314 5.63 22.97 -7.86
C VAL A 314 6.44 22.85 -6.57
N LYS A 315 6.86 21.60 -6.21
CA LYS A 315 7.65 21.27 -5.03
C LYS A 315 8.88 20.43 -5.39
#